data_9504af17d8e1a148ba9a098e79adf5c6
#
_entry.id   9504af17d8e1a148ba9a098e79adf5c6
#
_cell.length_a   1.000
_cell.length_b   1.000
_cell.length_c   1.000
_cell.angle_alpha   90.00
_cell.angle_beta   90.00
_cell.angle_gamma   90.00
#
_symmetry.space_group_name_H-M   'P 1'
#
loop_
_entity.id
_entity.type
_entity.pdbx_description
1 polymer ?
#
loop_
_entity_poly.entity_id
_entity_poly.type
_entity_poly.pdbx_seq_one_letter_code
_entity_poly.pdbx_strand_id
1 'polypeptide(L)'
;MKLESRISSESGIRQQVLDEIISLAVKYGVKRVELFGSRARGDYKRASDIDLAVRGGDIPRFRLDIEEETSTLLKFDIGDLDSQMQDELRESIRREGKVLYEKV
;
A
#
# COMPACT_ATOMS: atom_id res chain seq x y z
N MET A 1 -15.61 -2.18 6.63
CA MET A 1 -15.39 -2.22 7.43
C MET A 1 -14.62 -3.10 8.04
N LYS A 2 -14.69 -3.97 8.19
CA LYS A 2 -14.05 -4.93 8.93
C LYS A 2 -12.86 -5.50 8.27
N LEU A 3 -12.81 -5.48 6.95
CA LEU A 3 -11.63 -5.93 6.25
C LEU A 3 -10.42 -5.10 6.60
N GLU A 4 -10.62 -3.78 6.69
CA GLU A 4 -9.53 -2.88 7.01
C GLU A 4 -9.01 -3.14 8.40
N SER A 5 -9.92 -3.40 9.35
CA SER A 5 -9.48 -3.71 10.72
C SER A 5 -8.64 -4.95 10.76
N ARG A 6 -9.01 -5.96 9.97
CA ARG A 6 -8.24 -7.19 9.92
C ARG A 6 -6.86 -6.93 9.33
N ILE A 7 -6.79 -6.14 8.25
CA ILE A 7 -5.51 -5.83 7.64
C ILE A 7 -4.62 -5.10 8.64
N SER A 8 -5.19 -4.18 9.42
CA SER A 8 -4.41 -3.45 10.41
C SER A 8 -3.78 -4.42 11.42
N SER A 9 -4.57 -5.33 11.98
CA SER A 9 -4.03 -6.22 13.00
C SER A 9 -3.03 -7.21 12.42
N GLU A 10 -3.21 -7.65 11.18
CA GLU A 10 -2.32 -8.62 10.58
C GLU A 10 -1.03 -8.01 10.05
N SER A 11 -1.07 -6.74 9.67
CA SER A 11 0.08 -6.07 9.05
C SER A 11 0.87 -5.22 10.02
N GLY A 12 0.33 -4.97 11.21
CA GLY A 12 0.99 -4.08 12.15
C GLY A 12 0.92 -2.62 11.74
N ILE A 13 0.10 -2.27 10.75
CA ILE A 13 -0.09 -0.89 10.33
C ILE A 13 -1.36 -0.37 11.00
N ARG A 14 -1.23 0.76 11.73
CA ARG A 14 -2.38 1.31 12.40
C ARG A 14 -3.47 1.66 11.42
N GLN A 15 -4.73 1.49 11.85
CA GLN A 15 -5.87 1.78 10.99
C GLN A 15 -5.84 3.22 10.50
N GLN A 16 -5.41 4.15 11.34
CA GLN A 16 -5.30 5.56 10.92
C GLN A 16 -4.40 5.71 9.71
N VAL A 17 -3.28 5.00 9.68
CA VAL A 17 -2.36 5.07 8.56
C VAL A 17 -2.98 4.47 7.30
N LEU A 18 -3.67 3.34 7.45
CA LEU A 18 -4.37 2.74 6.30
C LEU A 18 -5.40 3.72 5.74
N ASP A 19 -6.15 4.39 6.61
CA ASP A 19 -7.15 5.36 6.18
C ASP A 19 -6.50 6.53 5.46
N GLU A 20 -5.35 6.98 5.93
CA GLU A 20 -4.61 8.06 5.29
C GLU A 20 -4.14 7.66 3.89
N ILE A 21 -3.67 6.42 3.75
CA ILE A 21 -3.25 5.91 2.45
C ILE A 21 -4.42 5.93 1.47
N ILE A 22 -5.57 5.45 1.92
CA ILE A 22 -6.76 5.40 1.07
C ILE A 22 -7.22 6.81 0.68
N SER A 23 -7.19 7.74 1.63
CA SER A 23 -7.59 9.12 1.37
C SER A 23 -6.69 9.75 0.31
N LEU A 24 -5.40 9.51 0.38
CA LEU A 24 -4.47 10.04 -0.61
C LEU A 24 -4.68 9.39 -1.97
N ALA A 25 -5.00 8.09 -1.98
CA ALA A 25 -5.30 7.41 -3.25
C ALA A 25 -6.51 8.05 -3.91
N VAL A 26 -7.56 8.32 -3.16
CA VAL A 26 -8.74 8.99 -3.69
C VAL A 26 -8.37 10.38 -4.20
N LYS A 27 -7.59 11.11 -3.43
CA LYS A 27 -7.22 12.49 -3.78
C LYS A 27 -6.50 12.56 -5.13
N TYR A 28 -5.63 11.60 -5.40
CA TYR A 28 -4.82 11.63 -6.62
C TYR A 28 -5.34 10.72 -7.71
N GLY A 29 -6.54 10.19 -7.56
CA GLY A 29 -7.15 9.38 -8.60
C GLY A 29 -6.53 8.02 -8.79
N VAL A 30 -5.79 7.54 -7.82
CA VAL A 30 -5.21 6.20 -7.86
C VAL A 30 -6.37 5.20 -7.87
N LYS A 31 -6.29 4.19 -8.73
CA LYS A 31 -7.40 3.28 -8.93
C LYS A 31 -7.29 1.99 -8.11
N ARG A 32 -6.09 1.64 -7.71
CA ARG A 32 -5.90 0.41 -6.93
C ARG A 32 -4.66 0.56 -6.07
N VAL A 33 -4.76 0.14 -4.82
CA VAL A 33 -3.64 0.10 -3.88
C VAL A 33 -3.64 -1.28 -3.23
N GLU A 34 -2.52 -1.98 -3.33
CA GLU A 34 -2.35 -3.29 -2.71
C GLU A 34 -1.16 -3.25 -1.77
N LEU A 35 -1.32 -3.86 -0.61
CA LEU A 35 -0.22 -4.07 0.31
C LEU A 35 0.45 -5.40 -0.05
N PHE A 36 1.78 -5.41 -0.17
CA PHE A 36 2.49 -6.65 -0.42
C PHE A 36 3.73 -6.69 0.49
N GLY A 37 4.57 -7.70 0.32
CA GLY A 37 5.78 -7.83 1.10
C GLY A 37 5.52 -8.35 2.50
N SER A 38 6.45 -8.08 3.42
CA SER A 38 6.43 -8.73 4.73
C SER A 38 5.18 -8.37 5.54
N ARG A 39 4.68 -7.15 5.41
CA ARG A 39 3.50 -6.78 6.18
C ARG A 39 2.23 -7.42 5.63
N ALA A 40 2.20 -7.74 4.35
CA ALA A 40 1.08 -8.50 3.78
C ALA A 40 1.16 -9.97 4.20
N ARG A 41 2.36 -10.51 4.27
CA ARG A 41 2.56 -11.91 4.68
C ARG A 41 2.40 -12.12 6.18
N GLY A 42 2.65 -11.08 6.98
CA GLY A 42 2.59 -11.17 8.42
C GLY A 42 3.91 -11.50 9.08
N ASP A 43 4.99 -11.60 8.31
CA ASP A 43 6.30 -11.90 8.88
C ASP A 43 7.18 -10.65 8.99
N TYR A 44 6.55 -9.51 9.13
CA TYR A 44 7.23 -8.23 9.23
C TYR A 44 7.92 -8.07 10.59
N LYS A 45 8.92 -7.18 10.60
CA LYS A 45 9.53 -6.74 11.83
C LYS A 45 9.03 -5.33 12.13
N ARG A 46 9.33 -4.86 13.35
CA ARG A 46 8.82 -3.57 13.80
C ARG A 46 9.08 -2.44 12.81
N ALA A 47 10.27 -2.42 12.23
CA ALA A 47 10.66 -1.33 11.34
C ALA A 47 10.57 -1.70 9.87
N SER A 48 9.91 -2.80 9.51
CA SER A 48 9.76 -3.19 8.12
C SER A 48 9.03 -2.11 7.34
N ASP A 49 9.45 -1.88 6.10
CA ASP A 49 8.81 -0.92 5.22
C ASP A 49 7.37 -1.33 4.91
N ILE A 50 6.58 -0.34 4.52
CA ILE A 50 5.24 -0.58 4.01
C ILE A 50 5.37 -0.64 2.49
N ASP A 51 5.11 -1.81 1.92
CA ASP A 51 5.26 -2.02 0.48
C ASP A 51 3.89 -1.94 -0.19
N LEU A 52 3.73 -0.97 -1.07
CA LEU A 52 2.47 -0.76 -1.78
C LEU A 52 2.67 -0.89 -3.28
N ALA A 53 1.73 -1.56 -3.92
CA ALA A 53 1.66 -1.62 -5.38
C ALA A 53 0.42 -0.84 -5.80
N VAL A 54 0.59 0.11 -6.71
CA VAL A 54 -0.48 1.03 -7.06
C VAL A 54 -0.68 1.07 -8.56
N ARG A 55 -1.88 1.44 -8.98
CA ARG A 55 -2.23 1.55 -10.39
C ARG A 55 -3.09 2.78 -10.60
N GLY A 56 -2.78 3.52 -11.67
CA GLY A 56 -3.59 4.65 -12.11
C GLY A 56 -3.36 5.91 -11.30
N GLY A 57 -3.89 7.01 -11.81
CA GLY A 57 -3.83 8.28 -11.13
C GLY A 57 -2.47 8.96 -11.20
N ASP A 58 -2.31 9.96 -10.35
CA ASP A 58 -1.09 10.75 -10.29
C ASP A 58 -0.15 10.10 -9.27
N ILE A 59 0.54 9.06 -9.70
CA ILE A 59 1.39 8.29 -8.82
C ILE A 59 2.56 9.10 -8.27
N PRO A 60 3.23 9.97 -9.04
CA PRO A 60 4.31 10.76 -8.46
C PRO A 60 3.87 11.63 -7.28
N ARG A 61 2.71 12.26 -7.37
CA ARG A 61 2.22 13.07 -6.26
C ARG A 61 1.74 12.20 -5.09
N PHE A 62 1.09 11.09 -5.40
CA PHE A 62 0.71 10.14 -4.37
C PHE A 62 1.94 9.70 -3.59
N ARG A 63 3.01 9.34 -4.31
CA ARG A 63 4.25 8.88 -3.69
C ARG A 63 4.85 9.95 -2.78
N LEU A 64 4.83 11.20 -3.22
CA LEU A 64 5.40 12.29 -2.44
C LEU A 64 4.59 12.55 -1.18
N ASP A 65 3.27 12.66 -1.31
CA ASP A 65 2.43 13.00 -0.18
C ASP A 65 2.31 11.87 0.84
N ILE A 66 2.44 10.63 0.39
CA ILE A 66 2.34 9.52 1.32
C ILE A 66 3.50 9.55 2.32
N GLU A 67 4.65 10.05 1.88
CA GLU A 67 5.79 10.21 2.77
C GLU A 67 5.59 11.38 3.73
N GLU A 68 4.93 12.44 3.28
CA GLU A 68 4.86 13.67 4.05
C GLU A 68 3.61 13.77 4.91
N GLU A 69 2.53 13.13 4.52
CA GLU A 69 1.24 13.39 5.15
C GLU A 69 0.68 12.21 5.95
N THR A 70 1.34 11.08 5.97
CA THR A 70 0.84 9.99 6.81
C THR A 70 1.44 10.09 8.21
N SER A 71 0.72 9.51 9.17
CA SER A 71 1.07 9.60 10.59
C SER A 71 2.00 8.49 11.03
N THR A 72 2.90 8.04 10.15
CA THR A 72 3.82 6.97 10.48
C THR A 72 5.24 7.39 10.18
N LEU A 73 6.18 6.85 10.97
CA LEU A 73 7.60 7.03 10.69
C LEU A 73 8.17 5.91 9.84
N LEU A 74 7.36 4.91 9.51
CA LEU A 74 7.80 3.81 8.66
C LEU A 74 7.99 4.33 7.24
N LYS A 75 8.92 3.71 6.52
CA LYS A 75 9.16 4.08 5.14
C LYS A 75 8.22 3.34 4.22
N PHE A 76 7.96 3.95 3.08
CA PHE A 76 7.11 3.35 2.06
C PHE A 76 7.95 2.98 0.84
N ASP A 77 7.64 1.83 0.26
CA ASP A 77 8.21 1.41 -1.01
C ASP A 77 7.03 1.23 -1.95
N ILE A 78 6.94 2.09 -2.98
CA ILE A 78 5.76 2.13 -3.82
C ILE A 78 6.13 1.73 -5.24
N GLY A 79 5.51 0.65 -5.72
CA GLY A 79 5.69 0.17 -7.07
C GLY A 79 4.48 0.50 -7.93
N ASP A 80 4.75 0.89 -9.17
CA ASP A 80 3.71 1.24 -10.14
C ASP A 80 3.39 0.01 -10.99
N LEU A 81 2.20 -0.53 -10.82
CA LEU A 81 1.79 -1.74 -11.53
C LEU A 81 1.66 -1.54 -13.03
N ASP A 82 1.52 -0.29 -13.47
CA ASP A 82 1.40 0.02 -14.90
C ASP A 82 2.74 0.30 -15.56
N SER A 83 3.84 0.31 -14.79
CA SER A 83 5.15 0.51 -15.37
C SER A 83 5.82 -0.83 -15.59
N GLN A 84 7.03 -0.82 -16.12
CA GLN A 84 7.80 -2.04 -16.28
C GLN A 84 8.24 -2.53 -14.91
N MET A 85 7.85 -3.74 -14.60
CA MET A 85 8.12 -4.35 -13.31
C MET A 85 8.56 -5.76 -13.59
N GLN A 86 9.52 -6.26 -12.80
CA GLN A 86 10.01 -7.62 -12.98
C GLN A 86 8.88 -8.61 -12.75
N ASP A 87 8.88 -9.68 -13.55
CA ASP A 87 7.82 -10.68 -13.49
C ASP A 87 7.73 -11.33 -12.12
N GLU A 88 8.87 -11.56 -11.48
CA GLU A 88 8.89 -12.18 -10.16
C GLU A 88 8.20 -11.31 -9.14
N LEU A 89 8.39 -10.00 -9.23
CA LEU A 89 7.74 -9.08 -8.32
C LEU A 89 6.23 -9.04 -8.57
N ARG A 90 5.82 -9.01 -9.84
CA ARG A 90 4.39 -9.04 -10.16
C ARG A 90 3.75 -10.31 -9.63
N GLU A 91 4.44 -11.41 -9.75
CA GLU A 91 3.92 -12.68 -9.27
C GLU A 91 3.79 -12.69 -7.75
N SER A 92 4.78 -12.13 -7.05
CA SER A 92 4.72 -12.02 -5.60
C SER A 92 3.53 -11.16 -5.17
N ILE A 93 3.33 -10.04 -5.85
CA ILE A 93 2.22 -9.15 -5.51
C ILE A 93 0.89 -9.87 -5.74
N ARG A 94 0.77 -10.59 -6.86
CA ARG A 94 -0.47 -11.30 -7.14
C ARG A 94 -0.75 -12.36 -6.09
N ARG A 95 0.29 -13.05 -5.62
CA ARG A 95 0.13 -14.14 -4.67
C ARG A 95 -0.10 -13.65 -3.25
N GLU A 96 0.58 -12.57 -2.86
CA GLU A 96 0.60 -12.11 -1.48
C GLU A 96 -0.21 -10.85 -1.22
N GLY A 97 -0.53 -10.11 -2.27
CA GLY A 97 -1.09 -8.79 -2.13
C GLY A 97 -2.45 -8.76 -1.46
N LYS A 98 -2.66 -7.74 -0.66
CA LYS A 98 -3.94 -7.50 -0.02
C LYS A 98 -4.45 -6.15 -0.49
N VAL A 99 -5.64 -6.13 -1.07
CA VAL A 99 -6.18 -4.90 -1.61
C VAL A 99 -6.61 -3.99 -0.48
N LEU A 100 -6.05 -2.79 -0.45
CA LEU A 100 -6.45 -1.76 0.50
C LEU A 100 -7.55 -0.89 -0.07
N TYR A 101 -7.50 -0.64 -1.36
CA TYR A 101 -8.44 0.26 -2.02
C TYR A 101 -8.53 -0.13 -3.50
N GLU A 102 -9.75 -0.10 -4.01
CA GLU A 102 -9.96 -0.29 -5.43
C GLU A 102 -11.16 0.54 -5.85
N LYS A 103 -10.94 1.41 -6.83
CA LYS A 103 -12.01 2.22 -7.36
C LYS A 103 -12.88 1.38 -8.28
N VAL A 104 -14.19 1.43 -8.05
CA VAL A 104 -15.13 0.64 -8.83
C VAL A 104 -15.73 1.51 -9.92
#